data_51b6fc10001b4a1c977ad840167420be
#
_entry.id   51b6fc10001b4a1c977ad840167420be
#
_cell.length_a   1.000
_cell.length_b   1.000
_cell.length_c   1.000
_cell.angle_alpha   90.00
_cell.angle_beta   90.00
_cell.angle_gamma   90.00
#
_symmetry.space_group_name_H-M   'P 1'
#
loop_
_entity.id
_entity.type
_entity.pdbx_description
1 polymer ?
#
loop_
_entity_poly.entity_id
_entity_poly.type
_entity_poly.pdbx_seq_one_letter_code
_entity_poly.pdbx_strand_id
1 'polypeptide(L)'
;MKIVICGAGLVGSAIASHLCEEQNDVTVIDASAENIQRITDQYDVHGVVGVASHPDRLAEAGVRDAELLIAVTESDEVNMVACQVSHTIFNTPVKIARIRSTAYLDPAFASLYSPENLPIDHIISPEAEVSAAISNQLRVPGAFDVQNLCDGKMNLVGVQCTENSPILGTSLRHLTSLFPDLSLTVLAII
;
A
#
# COMPACT_ATOMS: atom_id res chain seq x y z
N MET A 1 16.17 8.32 -4.86
CA MET A 1 16.25 6.84 -4.81
C MET A 1 16.11 6.29 -6.22
N LYS A 2 16.70 5.12 -6.47
CA LYS A 2 16.46 4.37 -7.71
C LYS A 2 15.40 3.30 -7.46
N ILE A 3 14.29 3.38 -8.18
CA ILE A 3 13.09 2.57 -7.93
C ILE A 3 12.67 1.86 -9.20
N VAL A 4 12.38 0.56 -9.11
CA VAL A 4 11.82 -0.21 -10.21
C VAL A 4 10.39 -0.62 -9.89
N ILE A 5 9.46 -0.31 -10.79
CA ILE A 5 8.05 -0.66 -10.70
C ILE A 5 7.74 -1.74 -11.74
N CYS A 6 7.19 -2.85 -11.31
CA CYS A 6 6.69 -3.92 -12.16
C CYS A 6 5.17 -3.78 -12.32
N GLY A 7 4.74 -3.40 -13.53
CA GLY A 7 3.36 -3.10 -13.89
C GLY A 7 3.11 -1.61 -14.14
N ALA A 8 2.72 -1.26 -15.37
CA ALA A 8 2.32 0.08 -15.80
C ALA A 8 0.78 0.23 -15.95
N GLY A 9 0.03 -0.59 -15.24
CA GLY A 9 -1.43 -0.47 -15.11
C GLY A 9 -1.82 0.74 -14.25
N LEU A 10 -3.09 0.82 -13.85
CA LEU A 10 -3.63 1.94 -13.09
C LEU A 10 -2.84 2.20 -11.79
N VAL A 11 -2.54 1.15 -11.02
CA VAL A 11 -1.84 1.27 -9.73
C VAL A 11 -0.38 1.68 -9.95
N GLY A 12 0.33 0.99 -10.86
CA GLY A 12 1.74 1.30 -11.12
C GLY A 12 1.94 2.70 -11.70
N SER A 13 1.04 3.15 -12.58
CA SER A 13 1.08 4.52 -13.12
C SER A 13 0.85 5.58 -12.04
N ALA A 14 -0.09 5.34 -11.11
CA ALA A 14 -0.32 6.25 -9.99
C ALA A 14 0.89 6.33 -9.05
N ILE A 15 1.51 5.18 -8.74
CA ILE A 15 2.73 5.14 -7.92
C ILE A 15 3.88 5.87 -8.63
N ALA A 16 4.10 5.61 -9.92
CA ALA A 16 5.15 6.26 -10.70
C ALA A 16 4.99 7.79 -10.72
N SER A 17 3.75 8.30 -10.89
CA SER A 17 3.45 9.72 -10.83
C SER A 17 3.93 10.36 -9.52
N HIS A 18 3.53 9.81 -8.37
CA HIS A 18 3.93 10.33 -7.08
C HIS A 18 5.44 10.27 -6.84
N LEU A 19 6.08 9.16 -7.23
CA LEU A 19 7.52 9.01 -7.03
C LEU A 19 8.36 9.93 -7.92
N CYS A 20 7.89 10.24 -9.14
CA CYS A 20 8.54 11.23 -10.01
C CYS A 20 8.42 12.64 -9.43
N GLU A 21 7.29 13.03 -8.86
CA GLU A 21 7.11 14.32 -8.19
C GLU A 21 8.10 14.52 -7.03
N GLU A 22 8.49 13.43 -6.37
CA GLU A 22 9.50 13.39 -5.31
C GLU A 22 10.95 13.31 -5.82
N GLN A 23 11.16 13.48 -7.14
CA GLN A 23 12.48 13.45 -7.79
C GLN A 23 13.24 12.11 -7.64
N ASN A 24 12.54 11.00 -7.65
CA ASN A 24 13.15 9.68 -7.71
C ASN A 24 13.47 9.28 -9.16
N ASP A 25 14.49 8.43 -9.34
CA ASP A 25 14.81 7.77 -10.60
C ASP A 25 13.96 6.51 -10.75
N VAL A 26 12.92 6.60 -11.58
CA VAL A 26 11.88 5.57 -11.71
C VAL A 26 11.98 4.84 -13.03
N THR A 27 12.12 3.52 -12.97
CA THR A 27 11.99 2.62 -14.13
C THR A 27 10.74 1.78 -14.00
N VAL A 28 9.99 1.62 -15.09
CA VAL A 28 8.73 0.83 -15.12
C VAL A 28 8.84 -0.31 -16.11
N ILE A 29 8.47 -1.52 -15.69
CA ILE A 29 8.41 -2.72 -16.54
C ILE A 29 6.97 -3.11 -16.74
N ASP A 30 6.53 -3.33 -17.97
CA ASP A 30 5.21 -3.89 -18.29
C ASP A 30 5.27 -4.74 -19.56
N ALA A 31 4.47 -5.80 -19.62
CA ALA A 31 4.38 -6.65 -20.78
C ALA A 31 3.72 -5.95 -21.98
N SER A 32 2.90 -4.93 -21.73
CA SER A 32 2.23 -4.12 -22.74
C SER A 32 3.09 -2.93 -23.17
N ALA A 33 3.50 -2.92 -24.42
CA ALA A 33 4.21 -1.79 -25.01
C ALA A 33 3.35 -0.50 -24.99
N GLU A 34 2.02 -0.63 -25.11
CA GLU A 34 1.10 0.50 -25.05
C GLU A 34 1.09 1.15 -23.65
N ASN A 35 1.09 0.33 -22.59
CA ASN A 35 1.18 0.83 -21.22
C ASN A 35 2.51 1.56 -20.99
N ILE A 36 3.62 1.00 -21.46
CA ILE A 36 4.93 1.63 -21.35
C ILE A 36 4.96 2.96 -22.12
N GLN A 37 4.48 2.98 -23.36
CA GLN A 37 4.42 4.22 -24.14
C GLN A 37 3.60 5.29 -23.42
N ARG A 38 2.41 4.93 -22.93
CA ARG A 38 1.53 5.86 -22.22
C ARG A 38 2.21 6.48 -20.98
N ILE A 39 2.88 5.66 -20.18
CA ILE A 39 3.50 6.15 -18.94
C ILE A 39 4.75 7.01 -19.22
N THR A 40 5.56 6.66 -20.22
CA THR A 40 6.74 7.44 -20.63
C THR A 40 6.37 8.77 -21.32
N ASP A 41 5.20 8.83 -21.98
CA ASP A 41 4.70 10.09 -22.54
C ASP A 41 4.17 11.05 -21.48
N GLN A 42 3.74 10.53 -20.32
CA GLN A 42 3.13 11.33 -19.25
C GLN A 42 4.11 11.73 -18.14
N TYR A 43 5.10 10.91 -17.86
CA TYR A 43 6.00 11.08 -16.73
C TYR A 43 7.46 10.86 -17.15
N ASP A 44 8.37 11.47 -16.40
CA ASP A 44 9.82 11.28 -16.58
C ASP A 44 10.26 9.94 -15.96
N VAL A 45 9.95 8.85 -16.67
CA VAL A 45 10.29 7.49 -16.26
C VAL A 45 10.99 6.74 -17.39
N HIS A 46 11.87 5.81 -17.04
CA HIS A 46 12.41 4.86 -17.99
C HIS A 46 11.46 3.66 -18.15
N GLY A 47 11.11 3.31 -19.40
CA GLY A 47 10.19 2.22 -19.70
C GLY A 47 10.90 0.98 -20.25
N VAL A 48 10.56 -0.19 -19.73
CA VAL A 48 11.05 -1.49 -20.23
C VAL A 48 9.85 -2.37 -20.59
N VAL A 49 9.80 -2.84 -21.85
CA VAL A 49 8.73 -3.73 -22.31
C VAL A 49 9.13 -5.18 -22.03
N GLY A 50 8.34 -5.88 -21.23
CA GLY A 50 8.55 -7.30 -20.96
C GLY A 50 7.84 -7.81 -19.70
N VAL A 51 7.94 -9.11 -19.47
CA VAL A 51 7.37 -9.75 -18.28
C VAL A 51 8.29 -9.50 -17.09
N ALA A 52 7.76 -8.84 -16.07
CA ALA A 52 8.54 -8.34 -14.92
C ALA A 52 9.16 -9.44 -14.04
N SER A 53 8.72 -10.69 -14.15
CA SER A 53 9.36 -11.82 -13.44
C SER A 53 10.60 -12.37 -14.16
N HIS A 54 10.90 -11.91 -15.38
CA HIS A 54 12.04 -12.39 -16.14
C HIS A 54 13.34 -11.69 -15.70
N PRO A 55 14.41 -12.44 -15.35
CA PRO A 55 15.66 -11.87 -14.85
C PRO A 55 16.33 -10.89 -15.81
N ASP A 56 16.26 -11.14 -17.13
CA ASP A 56 16.80 -10.27 -18.16
C ASP A 56 16.10 -8.92 -18.22
N ARG A 57 14.75 -8.89 -18.05
CA ARG A 57 13.96 -7.65 -18.00
C ARG A 57 14.24 -6.87 -16.73
N LEU A 58 14.36 -7.54 -15.60
CA LEU A 58 14.74 -6.92 -14.33
C LEU A 58 16.17 -6.33 -14.41
N ALA A 59 17.11 -7.05 -15.06
CA ALA A 59 18.44 -6.53 -15.28
C ALA A 59 18.46 -5.29 -16.18
N GLU A 60 17.70 -5.31 -17.30
CA GLU A 60 17.54 -4.18 -18.22
C GLU A 60 16.94 -2.96 -17.52
N ALA A 61 15.99 -3.17 -16.61
CA ALA A 61 15.40 -2.12 -15.80
C ALA A 61 16.32 -1.57 -14.70
N GLY A 62 17.51 -2.10 -14.56
CA GLY A 62 18.50 -1.63 -13.59
C GLY A 62 18.22 -2.04 -12.15
N VAL A 63 17.50 -3.15 -11.92
CA VAL A 63 17.19 -3.68 -10.58
C VAL A 63 18.45 -3.92 -9.73
N ARG A 64 19.60 -4.18 -10.38
CA ARG A 64 20.88 -4.35 -9.68
C ARG A 64 21.28 -3.17 -8.80
N ASP A 65 20.94 -1.97 -9.22
CA ASP A 65 21.27 -0.73 -8.52
C ASP A 65 20.04 -0.09 -7.84
N ALA A 66 18.89 -0.77 -7.90
CA ALA A 66 17.66 -0.28 -7.30
C ALA A 66 17.65 -0.48 -5.79
N GLU A 67 17.19 0.53 -5.08
CA GLU A 67 16.98 0.50 -3.63
C GLU A 67 15.61 -0.09 -3.27
N LEU A 68 14.66 -0.02 -4.21
CA LEU A 68 13.28 -0.46 -4.01
C LEU A 68 12.73 -1.10 -5.28
N LEU A 69 12.10 -2.27 -5.12
CA LEU A 69 11.24 -2.91 -6.14
C LEU A 69 9.79 -2.89 -5.68
N ILE A 70 8.88 -2.44 -6.57
CA ILE A 70 7.44 -2.42 -6.33
C ILE A 70 6.76 -3.28 -7.41
N ALA A 71 6.29 -4.46 -7.04
CA ALA A 71 5.64 -5.39 -7.95
C ALA A 71 4.11 -5.29 -7.82
N VAL A 72 3.46 -4.66 -8.81
CA VAL A 72 2.02 -4.35 -8.82
C VAL A 72 1.35 -4.72 -10.14
N THR A 73 1.84 -5.78 -10.78
CA THR A 73 1.20 -6.35 -11.97
C THR A 73 -0.18 -6.96 -11.63
N GLU A 74 -0.89 -7.43 -12.64
CA GLU A 74 -2.19 -8.10 -12.42
C GLU A 74 -2.08 -9.53 -11.89
N SER A 75 -0.89 -10.16 -11.93
CA SER A 75 -0.66 -11.51 -11.44
C SER A 75 0.13 -11.50 -10.15
N ASP A 76 -0.45 -12.09 -9.10
CA ASP A 76 0.22 -12.27 -7.80
C ASP A 76 1.50 -13.11 -7.95
N GLU A 77 1.48 -14.14 -8.81
CA GLU A 77 2.62 -15.02 -9.07
C GLU A 77 3.77 -14.25 -9.74
N VAL A 78 3.46 -13.38 -10.70
CA VAL A 78 4.48 -12.52 -11.34
C VAL A 78 5.09 -11.57 -10.30
N ASN A 79 4.28 -10.99 -9.44
CA ASN A 79 4.73 -10.08 -8.37
C ASN A 79 5.64 -10.82 -7.38
N MET A 80 5.23 -12.01 -6.94
CA MET A 80 6.04 -12.85 -6.04
C MET A 80 7.37 -13.26 -6.68
N VAL A 81 7.35 -13.74 -7.93
CA VAL A 81 8.57 -14.16 -8.64
C VAL A 81 9.49 -12.98 -8.92
N ALA A 82 8.96 -11.79 -9.27
CA ALA A 82 9.78 -10.60 -9.44
C ALA A 82 10.52 -10.23 -8.15
N CYS A 83 9.86 -10.27 -6.99
CA CYS A 83 10.49 -10.07 -5.69
C CYS A 83 11.55 -11.13 -5.38
N GLN A 84 11.26 -12.41 -5.65
CA GLN A 84 12.20 -13.51 -5.43
C GLN A 84 13.46 -13.36 -6.29
N VAL A 85 13.31 -13.09 -7.57
CA VAL A 85 14.42 -12.88 -8.51
C VAL A 85 15.26 -11.66 -8.09
N SER A 86 14.59 -10.56 -7.73
CA SER A 86 15.25 -9.32 -7.27
C SER A 86 16.06 -9.54 -6.00
N HIS A 87 15.56 -10.34 -5.08
CA HIS A 87 16.29 -10.72 -3.88
C HIS A 87 17.49 -11.61 -4.21
N THR A 88 17.23 -12.73 -4.89
CA THR A 88 18.22 -13.81 -5.05
C THR A 88 19.36 -13.44 -5.99
N ILE A 89 19.07 -12.69 -7.08
CA ILE A 89 20.05 -12.39 -8.13
C ILE A 89 20.64 -10.99 -7.96
N PHE A 90 19.82 -10.02 -7.54
CA PHE A 90 20.20 -8.61 -7.54
C PHE A 90 20.42 -8.03 -6.15
N ASN A 91 20.02 -8.73 -5.07
CA ASN A 91 20.11 -8.29 -3.67
C ASN A 91 19.41 -6.96 -3.41
N THR A 92 18.26 -6.71 -4.08
CA THR A 92 17.47 -5.50 -3.89
C THR A 92 17.05 -5.37 -2.42
N PRO A 93 17.34 -4.24 -1.74
CA PRO A 93 17.13 -4.11 -0.30
C PRO A 93 15.66 -4.23 0.12
N VAL A 94 14.78 -3.51 -0.57
CA VAL A 94 13.35 -3.47 -0.22
C VAL A 94 12.50 -3.93 -1.39
N LYS A 95 11.58 -4.84 -1.12
CA LYS A 95 10.66 -5.41 -2.11
C LYS A 95 9.23 -5.33 -1.59
N ILE A 96 8.37 -4.69 -2.38
CA ILE A 96 6.94 -4.55 -2.10
C ILE A 96 6.18 -5.31 -3.17
N ALA A 97 5.22 -6.13 -2.78
CA ALA A 97 4.37 -6.86 -3.72
C ALA A 97 2.89 -6.65 -3.45
N ARG A 98 2.13 -6.48 -4.51
CA ARG A 98 0.68 -6.55 -4.47
C ARG A 98 0.26 -8.01 -4.54
N ILE A 99 -0.51 -8.47 -3.54
CA ILE A 99 -1.12 -9.80 -3.46
C ILE A 99 -2.61 -9.63 -3.24
N ARG A 100 -3.43 -10.09 -4.16
CA ARG A 100 -4.88 -9.96 -4.14
C ARG A 100 -5.60 -11.20 -3.61
N SER A 101 -5.03 -12.36 -3.92
CA SER A 101 -5.65 -13.62 -3.54
C SER A 101 -5.56 -13.85 -2.03
N THR A 102 -6.72 -13.96 -1.39
CA THR A 102 -6.81 -14.25 0.04
C THR A 102 -6.22 -15.61 0.40
N ALA A 103 -6.10 -16.53 -0.56
CA ALA A 103 -5.45 -17.83 -0.35
C ALA A 103 -3.96 -17.67 -0.02
N TYR A 104 -3.28 -16.67 -0.58
CA TYR A 104 -1.90 -16.37 -0.25
C TYR A 104 -1.73 -15.59 1.06
N LEU A 105 -2.81 -14.96 1.54
CA LEU A 105 -2.80 -14.12 2.75
C LEU A 105 -3.32 -14.86 4.00
N ASP A 106 -3.67 -16.14 3.87
CA ASP A 106 -4.12 -16.94 5.01
C ASP A 106 -3.00 -17.06 6.05
N PRO A 107 -3.28 -16.73 7.32
CA PRO A 107 -2.31 -16.84 8.41
C PRO A 107 -1.65 -18.23 8.53
N ALA A 108 -2.34 -19.29 8.11
CA ALA A 108 -1.79 -20.64 8.08
C ALA A 108 -0.57 -20.79 7.14
N PHE A 109 -0.45 -19.89 6.16
CA PHE A 109 0.63 -19.87 5.17
C PHE A 109 1.59 -18.70 5.36
N ALA A 110 1.54 -17.98 6.47
CA ALA A 110 2.38 -16.79 6.72
C ALA A 110 3.88 -17.08 6.60
N SER A 111 4.32 -18.32 6.87
CA SER A 111 5.71 -18.75 6.68
C SER A 111 6.18 -18.67 5.23
N LEU A 112 5.27 -18.57 4.25
CA LEU A 112 5.63 -18.36 2.84
C LEU A 112 6.47 -17.09 2.65
N TYR A 113 6.17 -16.04 3.40
CA TYR A 113 6.82 -14.72 3.27
C TYR A 113 8.00 -14.51 4.23
N SER A 114 8.56 -15.59 4.76
CA SER A 114 9.79 -15.48 5.52
C SER A 114 10.98 -15.12 4.59
N PRO A 115 12.03 -14.46 5.11
CA PRO A 115 13.21 -14.11 4.32
C PRO A 115 13.89 -15.29 3.63
N GLU A 116 13.77 -16.50 4.20
CA GLU A 116 14.35 -17.73 3.66
C GLU A 116 13.54 -18.32 2.50
N ASN A 117 12.22 -18.03 2.44
CA ASN A 117 11.32 -18.60 1.44
C ASN A 117 11.04 -17.60 0.33
N LEU A 118 10.18 -16.62 0.57
CA LEU A 118 9.79 -15.61 -0.40
C LEU A 118 9.96 -14.21 0.23
N PRO A 119 11.10 -13.55 0.00
CA PRO A 119 11.47 -12.32 0.70
C PRO A 119 10.72 -11.10 0.14
N ILE A 120 9.48 -10.91 0.61
CA ILE A 120 8.67 -9.72 0.37
C ILE A 120 8.63 -8.93 1.68
N ASP A 121 9.14 -7.71 1.67
CA ASP A 121 9.23 -6.88 2.87
C ASP A 121 7.88 -6.26 3.24
N HIS A 122 7.07 -5.90 2.22
CA HIS A 122 5.72 -5.37 2.42
C HIS A 122 4.75 -5.94 1.39
N ILE A 123 3.62 -6.44 1.89
CA ILE A 123 2.51 -6.92 1.06
C ILE A 123 1.43 -5.85 1.03
N ILE A 124 0.96 -5.50 -0.17
CA ILE A 124 -0.18 -4.61 -0.39
C ILE A 124 -1.34 -5.46 -0.90
N SER A 125 -2.45 -5.43 -0.18
CA SER A 125 -3.72 -6.03 -0.59
C SER A 125 -4.82 -4.98 -0.56
N PRO A 126 -5.07 -4.27 -1.67
CA PRO A 126 -6.08 -3.21 -1.72
C PRO A 126 -7.46 -3.69 -1.30
N GLU A 127 -7.81 -4.92 -1.66
CA GLU A 127 -9.09 -5.53 -1.33
C GLU A 127 -9.25 -5.75 0.18
N ALA A 128 -8.19 -6.18 0.86
CA ALA A 128 -8.17 -6.35 2.32
C ALA A 128 -8.23 -5.00 3.03
N GLU A 129 -7.47 -4.01 2.56
CA GLU A 129 -7.46 -2.65 3.10
C GLU A 129 -8.83 -1.97 2.99
N VAL A 130 -9.47 -2.04 1.81
CA VAL A 130 -10.81 -1.50 1.60
C VAL A 130 -11.84 -2.20 2.49
N SER A 131 -11.77 -3.53 2.58
CA SER A 131 -12.67 -4.32 3.45
C SER A 131 -12.49 -3.93 4.92
N ALA A 132 -11.25 -3.77 5.37
CA ALA A 132 -10.95 -3.34 6.73
C ALA A 132 -11.46 -1.92 7.00
N ALA A 133 -11.25 -0.98 6.07
CA ALA A 133 -11.73 0.39 6.19
C ALA A 133 -13.26 0.46 6.31
N ILE A 134 -14.00 -0.26 5.45
CA ILE A 134 -15.46 -0.36 5.51
C ILE A 134 -15.91 -0.98 6.84
N SER A 135 -15.27 -2.07 7.26
CA SER A 135 -15.60 -2.74 8.52
C SER A 135 -15.39 -1.83 9.73
N ASN A 136 -14.31 -1.05 9.74
CA ASN A 136 -14.03 -0.08 10.79
C ASN A 136 -15.07 1.05 10.84
N GLN A 137 -15.48 1.55 9.68
CA GLN A 137 -16.50 2.59 9.59
C GLN A 137 -17.88 2.09 10.08
N LEU A 138 -18.22 0.84 9.80
CA LEU A 138 -19.47 0.23 10.27
C LEU A 138 -19.49 -0.01 11.79
N ARG A 139 -18.32 -0.18 12.42
CA ARG A 139 -18.21 -0.38 13.88
C ARG A 139 -18.50 0.88 14.69
N VAL A 140 -18.34 2.06 14.10
CA VAL A 140 -18.55 3.34 14.78
C VAL A 140 -19.60 4.15 13.99
N PRO A 141 -20.92 3.90 14.22
CA PRO A 141 -21.98 4.61 13.53
C PRO A 141 -21.87 6.12 13.75
N GLY A 142 -21.93 6.89 12.67
CA GLY A 142 -21.82 8.36 12.73
C GLY A 142 -20.39 8.90 12.65
N ALA A 143 -19.36 8.05 12.64
CA ALA A 143 -18.01 8.47 12.29
C ALA A 143 -17.90 8.69 10.77
N PHE A 144 -17.22 9.75 10.35
CA PHE A 144 -16.86 9.96 8.95
C PHE A 144 -15.47 9.37 8.62
N ASP A 145 -14.63 9.16 9.63
CA ASP A 145 -13.32 8.51 9.50
C ASP A 145 -12.99 7.73 10.78
N VAL A 146 -12.38 6.55 10.61
CA VAL A 146 -11.92 5.69 11.71
C VAL A 146 -10.58 5.10 11.34
N GLN A 147 -9.54 5.48 12.07
CA GLN A 147 -8.18 4.97 11.89
C GLN A 147 -7.74 4.17 13.11
N ASN A 148 -7.31 2.92 12.88
CA ASN A 148 -6.72 2.09 13.92
C ASN A 148 -5.24 2.46 14.09
N LEU A 149 -4.84 2.73 15.32
CA LEU A 149 -3.46 3.02 15.69
C LEU A 149 -2.93 1.96 16.66
N CYS A 150 -1.62 1.76 16.66
CA CYS A 150 -0.94 0.84 17.57
C CYS A 150 -1.54 -0.58 17.57
N ASP A 151 -1.68 -1.17 16.39
CA ASP A 151 -2.24 -2.53 16.20
C ASP A 151 -3.66 -2.69 16.79
N GLY A 152 -4.51 -1.67 16.62
CA GLY A 152 -5.89 -1.67 17.08
C GLY A 152 -6.09 -1.37 18.58
N LYS A 153 -5.01 -1.00 19.30
CA LYS A 153 -5.10 -0.62 20.72
C LYS A 153 -5.69 0.78 20.92
N MET A 154 -5.64 1.62 19.87
CA MET A 154 -6.19 2.97 19.86
C MET A 154 -6.94 3.19 18.55
N ASN A 155 -8.03 3.95 18.62
CA ASN A 155 -8.78 4.38 17.45
C ASN A 155 -8.79 5.90 17.40
N LEU A 156 -8.42 6.48 16.26
CA LEU A 156 -8.69 7.87 15.95
C LEU A 156 -10.02 7.93 15.20
N VAL A 157 -10.97 8.66 15.75
CA VAL A 157 -12.34 8.70 15.20
C VAL A 157 -12.73 10.15 14.90
N GLY A 158 -13.07 10.40 13.64
CA GLY A 158 -13.65 11.66 13.20
C GLY A 158 -15.17 11.59 13.26
N VAL A 159 -15.79 12.47 14.04
CA VAL A 159 -17.26 12.53 14.19
C VAL A 159 -17.76 13.93 13.83
N GLN A 160 -18.75 13.99 12.96
CA GLN A 160 -19.42 15.24 12.64
C GLN A 160 -20.54 15.52 13.67
N CYS A 161 -20.41 16.63 14.40
CA CYS A 161 -21.44 17.09 15.31
C CYS A 161 -22.54 17.80 14.52
N THR A 162 -23.74 17.25 14.54
CA THR A 162 -24.96 17.88 13.98
C THR A 162 -25.73 18.61 15.09
N GLU A 163 -26.67 19.49 14.72
CA GLU A 163 -27.49 20.26 15.70
C GLU A 163 -28.17 19.40 16.77
N ASN A 164 -28.41 18.13 16.50
CA ASN A 164 -29.02 17.17 17.42
C ASN A 164 -28.00 16.31 18.18
N SER A 165 -26.72 16.59 18.07
CA SER A 165 -25.69 15.80 18.76
C SER A 165 -25.75 16.04 20.27
N PRO A 166 -25.82 14.98 21.10
CA PRO A 166 -25.98 15.12 22.56
C PRO A 166 -24.79 15.78 23.27
N ILE A 167 -23.67 15.93 22.57
CA ILE A 167 -22.47 16.59 23.09
C ILE A 167 -22.44 18.10 22.83
N LEU A 168 -23.38 18.64 22.02
CA LEU A 168 -23.47 20.07 21.79
C LEU A 168 -23.88 20.81 23.08
N GLY A 169 -23.22 21.94 23.32
CA GLY A 169 -23.46 22.73 24.54
C GLY A 169 -22.84 22.11 25.82
N THR A 170 -22.16 20.97 25.69
CA THR A 170 -21.48 20.32 26.82
C THR A 170 -19.99 20.70 26.85
N SER A 171 -19.52 21.15 27.98
CA SER A 171 -18.08 21.39 28.16
C SER A 171 -17.28 20.08 28.03
N LEU A 172 -16.18 20.09 27.27
CA LEU A 172 -15.32 18.92 27.10
C LEU A 172 -14.88 18.29 28.41
N ARG A 173 -14.73 19.11 29.45
CA ARG A 173 -14.41 18.65 30.83
C ARG A 173 -15.50 17.75 31.42
N HIS A 174 -16.73 17.91 31.02
CA HIS A 174 -17.88 17.12 31.51
C HIS A 174 -18.13 15.86 30.67
N LEU A 175 -17.51 15.68 29.52
CA LEU A 175 -17.71 14.48 28.67
C LEU A 175 -17.35 13.21 29.43
N THR A 176 -16.24 13.19 30.15
CA THR A 176 -15.80 12.03 30.96
C THR A 176 -16.76 11.70 32.09
N SER A 177 -17.48 12.68 32.63
CA SER A 177 -18.48 12.42 33.66
C SER A 177 -19.84 11.98 33.11
N LEU A 178 -20.17 12.40 31.91
CA LEU A 178 -21.40 11.98 31.21
C LEU A 178 -21.27 10.58 30.59
N PHE A 179 -20.06 10.20 30.20
CA PHE A 179 -19.76 8.92 29.54
C PHE A 179 -18.57 8.22 30.25
N PRO A 180 -18.77 7.77 31.52
CA PRO A 180 -17.67 7.22 32.34
C PRO A 180 -17.06 5.92 31.77
N ASP A 181 -17.82 5.18 30.97
CA ASP A 181 -17.37 3.93 30.34
C ASP A 181 -16.59 4.17 29.03
N LEU A 182 -16.54 5.40 28.54
CA LEU A 182 -15.81 5.78 27.34
C LEU A 182 -14.46 6.37 27.67
N SER A 183 -13.38 5.60 27.46
CA SER A 183 -12.00 6.08 27.50
C SER A 183 -11.70 6.89 26.23
N LEU A 184 -12.13 8.15 26.19
CA LEU A 184 -11.89 9.03 25.05
C LEU A 184 -11.15 10.31 25.43
N THR A 185 -10.37 10.81 24.48
CA THR A 185 -9.74 12.13 24.56
C THR A 185 -10.04 12.90 23.28
N VAL A 186 -10.57 14.11 23.39
CA VAL A 186 -10.76 14.99 22.24
C VAL A 186 -9.41 15.61 21.88
N LEU A 187 -8.92 15.34 20.67
CA LEU A 187 -7.65 15.82 20.16
C LEU A 187 -7.77 17.15 19.45
N ALA A 188 -8.84 17.35 18.67
CA ALA A 188 -9.08 18.56 17.91
C ALA A 188 -10.57 18.80 17.68
N ILE A 189 -10.93 20.05 17.45
CA ILE A 189 -12.24 20.49 16.95
C ILE A 189 -11.93 21.36 15.73
N ILE A 190 -12.56 21.05 14.60
CA ILE A 190 -12.35 21.72 13.31
C ILE A 190 -13.63 22.42 12.89
#